data_19dd46d5cf5662c44ec5da6005664536
#
_entry.id   19dd46d5cf5662c44ec5da6005664536
#
_cell.length_a   1.000
_cell.length_b   1.000
_cell.length_c   1.000
_cell.angle_alpha   90.00
_cell.angle_beta   90.00
_cell.angle_gamma   90.00
#
_symmetry.space_group_name_H-M   'P 1'
#
loop_
_entity.id
_entity.type
_entity.pdbx_description
1 polymer ?
#
loop_
_entity_poly.entity_id
_entity_poly.type
_entity_poly.pdbx_seq_one_letter_code
_entity_poly.pdbx_strand_id
1 'polypeptide(L)'
;MASLAARRCERRTAREGTIRAPSFARRHQHPTKGVQMPASVIVGLQWGDEGKGKTTDFLAEQVAAVVRYQGGDNAGHTIVIGEDTFKLHLVPSGVLYPHITPVIGPGVVVNPETLLREFDGLTARGIDISRVRVSHAASLILPYHIALDKAREAALGGAKVGTTGRGIGPAYEDRSARTGLRVEDLLNPTSTAARLARALPEKRALLHALGVDDPAATDERAIATQIAAWGERLRPHIADTNELVQRALASGEHLLFEGAQGTLLDLSHGSYPYVTSSHPIAGGATTGGGIAPLQID
;
A
#
# COMPACT_ATOMS: atom_id res chain seq x y z
N MET A 1 3.31 52.61 39.34
CA MET A 1 4.76 52.76 39.40
C MET A 1 5.35 52.10 38.15
N ALA A 2 5.52 52.92 37.14
CA ALA A 2 6.24 52.59 35.90
C ALA A 2 7.73 52.87 36.10
N SER A 3 8.55 52.19 35.35
CA SER A 3 9.93 52.56 35.00
C SER A 3 10.96 51.44 35.25
N LEU A 4 11.69 51.25 34.22
CA LEU A 4 13.01 50.63 34.03
C LEU A 4 13.01 49.30 33.28
N ALA A 5 13.04 49.38 31.96
CA ALA A 5 13.90 48.56 31.10
C ALA A 5 13.85 49.04 29.61
N ALA A 6 14.13 50.30 29.41
CA ALA A 6 14.45 50.83 28.07
C ALA A 6 15.88 51.38 28.12
N ARG A 7 16.87 50.56 27.85
CA ARG A 7 18.22 50.98 27.39
C ARG A 7 19.04 49.78 26.90
N ARG A 8 19.43 49.95 25.64
CA ARG A 8 20.57 49.44 24.89
C ARG A 8 20.27 48.41 23.81
N CYS A 9 19.79 48.93 22.68
CA CYS A 9 20.06 48.36 21.41
C CYS A 9 21.17 49.25 20.74
N GLU A 10 22.44 48.97 21.04
CA GLU A 10 23.55 49.56 20.33
C GLU A 10 23.83 48.80 19.06
N ARG A 11 23.84 49.57 17.98
CA ARG A 11 24.13 49.25 16.59
C ARG A 11 25.39 48.39 16.47
N ARG A 12 25.24 47.15 16.02
CA ARG A 12 26.29 46.41 15.34
C ARG A 12 26.09 46.56 13.86
N THR A 13 26.96 47.33 13.24
CA THR A 13 27.12 47.48 11.80
C THR A 13 27.21 46.10 11.14
N ALA A 14 26.33 45.88 10.18
CA ALA A 14 26.34 44.70 9.30
C ALA A 14 27.67 44.68 8.53
N ARG A 15 28.47 43.65 8.78
CA ARG A 15 29.47 43.21 7.79
C ARG A 15 28.71 42.43 6.72
N GLU A 16 28.65 42.94 5.53
CA GLU A 16 28.22 42.22 4.35
C GLU A 16 29.17 41.04 4.10
N GLY A 17 28.85 39.93 4.69
CA GLY A 17 29.39 38.63 4.34
C GLY A 17 28.61 38.09 3.17
N THR A 18 29.12 38.24 1.96
CA THR A 18 28.61 37.60 0.76
C THR A 18 28.62 36.07 1.01
N ILE A 19 27.47 35.52 1.33
CA ILE A 19 27.29 34.04 1.37
C ILE A 19 27.38 33.61 -0.10
N ARG A 20 28.55 33.16 -0.53
CA ARG A 20 28.68 32.42 -1.78
C ARG A 20 27.87 31.13 -1.63
N ALA A 21 26.74 31.06 -2.34
CA ALA A 21 26.05 29.82 -2.52
C ALA A 21 27.05 28.79 -3.10
N PRO A 22 27.11 27.56 -2.52
CA PRO A 22 27.93 26.52 -3.11
C PRO A 22 27.41 26.26 -4.50
N SER A 23 28.26 26.37 -5.51
CA SER A 23 27.93 26.06 -6.89
C SER A 23 27.67 24.52 -6.95
N PHE A 24 26.43 24.10 -6.87
CA PHE A 24 25.98 22.76 -7.19
C PHE A 24 26.02 22.50 -8.71
N ALA A 25 27.05 22.96 -9.37
CA ALA A 25 27.35 22.56 -10.73
C ALA A 25 28.26 21.34 -10.77
N ARG A 26 27.88 20.28 -10.06
CA ARG A 26 28.24 18.95 -10.49
C ARG A 26 27.27 18.58 -11.60
N ARG A 27 27.66 18.78 -12.83
CA ARG A 27 27.09 18.06 -13.95
C ARG A 27 27.20 16.58 -13.60
N HIS A 28 26.10 15.96 -13.16
CA HIS A 28 25.95 14.53 -13.24
C HIS A 28 26.07 14.23 -14.73
N GLN A 29 27.24 13.78 -15.16
CA GLN A 29 27.37 13.08 -16.42
C GLN A 29 26.49 11.86 -16.25
N HIS A 30 25.30 11.87 -16.85
CA HIS A 30 24.54 10.66 -17.05
C HIS A 30 25.47 9.68 -17.73
N PRO A 31 25.61 8.44 -17.24
CA PRO A 31 26.39 7.44 -17.93
C PRO A 31 25.76 7.24 -19.30
N THR A 32 26.46 7.72 -20.34
CA THR A 32 26.07 7.63 -21.76
C THR A 32 26.35 6.22 -22.28
N LYS A 33 25.82 5.19 -21.69
CA LYS A 33 25.62 3.85 -22.27
C LYS A 33 24.41 3.29 -21.53
N GLY A 34 23.32 3.08 -22.27
CA GLY A 34 22.04 2.63 -21.83
C GLY A 34 22.03 1.74 -20.58
N VAL A 35 22.06 2.36 -19.43
CA VAL A 35 21.56 1.73 -18.20
C VAL A 35 20.07 1.67 -18.42
N GLN A 36 19.61 0.56 -18.95
CA GLN A 36 18.18 0.26 -18.97
C GLN A 36 17.74 0.32 -17.52
N MET A 37 16.92 1.33 -17.18
CA MET A 37 16.36 1.44 -15.84
C MET A 37 15.33 0.31 -15.70
N PRO A 38 15.53 -0.65 -14.79
CA PRO A 38 14.79 -1.90 -14.83
C PRO A 38 13.40 -1.85 -14.20
N ALA A 39 12.91 -0.67 -13.79
CA ALA A 39 11.61 -0.53 -13.16
C ALA A 39 10.82 0.67 -13.70
N SER A 40 9.60 0.41 -14.17
CA SER A 40 8.61 1.44 -14.54
C SER A 40 7.48 1.50 -13.52
N VAL A 41 6.95 2.70 -13.25
CA VAL A 41 5.84 2.90 -12.30
C VAL A 41 4.64 3.51 -13.02
N ILE A 42 3.51 2.83 -12.99
CA ILE A 42 2.23 3.36 -13.49
C ILE A 42 1.50 4.06 -12.35
N VAL A 43 1.26 5.35 -12.53
CA VAL A 43 0.51 6.19 -11.57
C VAL A 43 -0.73 6.79 -12.24
N GLY A 44 -1.79 6.97 -11.46
CA GLY A 44 -2.91 7.83 -11.84
C GLY A 44 -2.56 9.29 -11.56
N LEU A 45 -2.85 10.19 -12.51
CA LEU A 45 -2.50 11.61 -12.37
C LEU A 45 -3.62 12.43 -11.72
N GLN A 46 -4.81 11.86 -11.57
CA GLN A 46 -5.99 12.54 -11.02
C GLN A 46 -6.56 11.74 -9.82
N TRP A 47 -7.81 11.30 -9.95
CA TRP A 47 -8.58 10.67 -8.86
C TRP A 47 -8.59 9.14 -8.88
N GLY A 48 -7.95 8.50 -9.82
CA GLY A 48 -8.09 7.08 -10.14
C GLY A 48 -8.98 6.87 -11.36
N ASP A 49 -9.17 5.58 -11.71
CA ASP A 49 -10.00 5.15 -12.85
C ASP A 49 -9.55 5.67 -14.23
N GLU A 50 -8.31 6.15 -14.35
CA GLU A 50 -7.72 6.62 -15.64
C GLU A 50 -7.28 5.46 -16.56
N GLY A 51 -7.58 4.20 -16.20
CA GLY A 51 -7.23 3.05 -17.02
C GLY A 51 -5.84 2.47 -16.75
N LYS A 52 -5.30 2.63 -15.52
CA LYS A 52 -4.00 2.03 -15.12
C LYS A 52 -3.91 0.53 -15.40
N GLY A 53 -4.95 -0.24 -15.05
CA GLY A 53 -4.99 -1.67 -15.34
C GLY A 53 -4.85 -1.98 -16.84
N LYS A 54 -5.47 -1.18 -17.72
CA LYS A 54 -5.32 -1.31 -19.16
C LYS A 54 -3.91 -0.96 -19.65
N THR A 55 -3.31 0.06 -19.07
CA THR A 55 -1.90 0.43 -19.36
C THR A 55 -0.95 -0.66 -18.86
N THR A 56 -1.19 -1.23 -17.68
CA THR A 56 -0.43 -2.37 -17.16
C THR A 56 -0.54 -3.57 -18.11
N ASP A 57 -1.75 -3.87 -18.57
CA ASP A 57 -2.02 -4.93 -19.53
C ASP A 57 -1.23 -4.74 -20.85
N PHE A 58 -1.26 -3.53 -21.40
CA PHE A 58 -0.51 -3.20 -22.62
C PHE A 58 1.01 -3.36 -22.46
N LEU A 59 1.57 -3.05 -21.30
CA LEU A 59 3.00 -3.15 -21.03
C LEU A 59 3.42 -4.53 -20.51
N ALA A 60 2.46 -5.39 -20.17
CA ALA A 60 2.68 -6.66 -19.50
C ALA A 60 3.57 -7.63 -20.30
N GLU A 61 3.52 -7.60 -21.62
CA GLU A 61 4.31 -8.51 -22.47
C GLU A 61 5.82 -8.36 -22.28
N GLN A 62 6.28 -7.20 -21.81
CA GLN A 62 7.71 -6.83 -21.75
C GLN A 62 8.30 -6.92 -20.34
N VAL A 63 7.54 -7.38 -19.35
CA VAL A 63 7.96 -7.35 -17.95
C VAL A 63 7.97 -8.74 -17.31
N ALA A 64 8.91 -8.97 -16.41
CA ALA A 64 9.03 -10.22 -15.67
C ALA A 64 8.11 -10.29 -14.45
N ALA A 65 7.77 -9.12 -13.86
CA ALA A 65 6.85 -9.06 -12.73
C ALA A 65 6.01 -7.77 -12.76
N VAL A 66 4.79 -7.86 -12.21
CA VAL A 66 3.92 -6.73 -11.93
C VAL A 66 3.71 -6.64 -10.43
N VAL A 67 4.08 -5.50 -9.84
CA VAL A 67 4.13 -5.28 -8.38
C VAL A 67 3.08 -4.25 -7.95
N ARG A 68 2.10 -4.64 -7.16
CA ARG A 68 1.24 -3.71 -6.41
C ARG A 68 2.00 -3.21 -5.20
N TYR A 69 2.17 -1.90 -5.08
CA TYR A 69 3.02 -1.33 -4.03
C TYR A 69 2.25 -0.59 -2.93
N GLN A 70 0.95 -0.32 -3.11
CA GLN A 70 0.15 0.42 -2.13
C GLN A 70 -1.35 0.16 -2.32
N GLY A 71 -2.18 0.71 -1.39
CA GLY A 71 -3.63 0.53 -1.38
C GLY A 71 -4.02 -0.84 -0.80
N GLY A 72 -5.19 -1.29 -1.14
CA GLY A 72 -5.74 -2.57 -0.73
C GLY A 72 -6.85 -2.99 -1.69
N ASP A 73 -7.86 -3.68 -1.17
CA ASP A 73 -9.02 -4.11 -1.96
C ASP A 73 -10.00 -2.97 -2.32
N ASN A 74 -9.69 -1.72 -1.92
CA ASN A 74 -10.37 -0.52 -2.40
C ASN A 74 -10.01 -0.14 -3.85
N ALA A 75 -8.99 -0.75 -4.43
CA ALA A 75 -8.70 -0.62 -5.85
C ALA A 75 -9.67 -1.48 -6.68
N GLY A 76 -9.89 -1.10 -7.93
CA GLY A 76 -10.65 -1.87 -8.89
C GLY A 76 -10.04 -1.72 -10.28
N HIS A 77 -9.37 -2.78 -10.77
CA HIS A 77 -8.84 -2.83 -12.11
C HIS A 77 -9.71 -3.72 -12.97
N THR A 78 -10.28 -3.17 -14.04
CA THR A 78 -11.05 -3.94 -15.01
C THR A 78 -10.20 -4.14 -16.25
N ILE A 79 -9.99 -5.41 -16.62
CA ILE A 79 -9.21 -5.82 -17.78
C ILE A 79 -10.13 -6.63 -18.68
N VAL A 80 -10.06 -6.38 -19.97
CA VAL A 80 -10.85 -7.10 -20.99
C VAL A 80 -9.88 -7.82 -21.93
N ILE A 81 -9.98 -9.15 -21.98
CA ILE A 81 -9.19 -10.00 -22.89
C ILE A 81 -10.18 -10.77 -23.77
N GLY A 82 -10.25 -10.41 -25.05
CA GLY A 82 -11.26 -10.93 -25.95
C GLY A 82 -12.67 -10.56 -25.46
N GLU A 83 -13.51 -11.56 -25.19
CA GLU A 83 -14.86 -11.39 -24.62
C GLU A 83 -14.90 -11.43 -23.10
N ASP A 84 -13.78 -11.79 -22.46
CA ASP A 84 -13.69 -11.96 -21.03
C ASP A 84 -13.36 -10.66 -20.30
N THR A 85 -14.12 -10.38 -19.22
CA THR A 85 -13.87 -9.26 -18.33
C THR A 85 -13.40 -9.76 -16.97
N PHE A 86 -12.23 -9.28 -16.53
CA PHE A 86 -11.64 -9.55 -15.20
C PHE A 86 -11.71 -8.29 -14.34
N LYS A 87 -12.24 -8.44 -13.12
CA LYS A 87 -12.26 -7.36 -12.12
C LYS A 87 -11.34 -7.76 -10.98
N LEU A 88 -10.18 -7.08 -10.87
CA LEU A 88 -9.16 -7.35 -9.88
C LEU A 88 -9.13 -6.23 -8.83
N HIS A 89 -9.00 -6.60 -7.56
CA HIS A 89 -8.91 -5.66 -6.44
C HIS A 89 -7.53 -5.69 -5.77
N LEU A 90 -7.02 -6.87 -5.41
CA LEU A 90 -5.72 -7.07 -4.77
C LEU A 90 -4.69 -7.67 -5.72
N VAL A 91 -5.11 -8.64 -6.52
CA VAL A 91 -4.20 -9.34 -7.44
C VAL A 91 -3.73 -8.38 -8.53
N PRO A 92 -2.40 -8.29 -8.79
CA PRO A 92 -1.86 -7.47 -9.87
C PRO A 92 -2.38 -7.91 -11.24
N SER A 93 -2.57 -6.94 -12.16
CA SER A 93 -3.10 -7.17 -13.51
C SER A 93 -2.28 -8.19 -14.32
N GLY A 94 -0.99 -8.28 -14.05
CA GLY A 94 -0.08 -9.24 -14.69
C GLY A 94 -0.41 -10.73 -14.45
N VAL A 95 -1.34 -11.07 -13.55
CA VAL A 95 -1.74 -12.47 -13.29
C VAL A 95 -2.28 -13.18 -14.53
N LEU A 96 -2.84 -12.42 -15.47
CA LEU A 96 -3.42 -12.93 -16.72
C LEU A 96 -2.35 -13.45 -17.71
N TYR A 97 -1.08 -13.13 -17.50
CA TYR A 97 0.04 -13.51 -18.36
C TYR A 97 0.90 -14.60 -17.72
N PRO A 98 1.06 -15.79 -18.38
CA PRO A 98 1.77 -16.94 -17.77
C PRO A 98 3.23 -16.69 -17.42
N HIS A 99 3.92 -15.78 -18.12
CA HIS A 99 5.34 -15.48 -17.90
C HIS A 99 5.57 -14.48 -16.77
N ILE A 100 4.54 -13.77 -16.31
CA ILE A 100 4.66 -12.73 -15.29
C ILE A 100 4.55 -13.32 -13.90
N THR A 101 5.36 -12.83 -12.97
CA THR A 101 5.19 -13.03 -11.53
C THR A 101 4.36 -11.86 -10.94
N PRO A 102 3.10 -12.08 -10.56
CA PRO A 102 2.31 -11.06 -9.89
C PRO A 102 2.74 -10.95 -8.42
N VAL A 103 3.02 -9.72 -7.96
CA VAL A 103 3.55 -9.46 -6.62
C VAL A 103 2.67 -8.47 -5.87
N ILE A 104 2.21 -8.85 -4.69
CA ILE A 104 1.58 -7.94 -3.71
C ILE A 104 2.67 -7.52 -2.74
N GLY A 105 3.12 -6.27 -2.86
CA GLY A 105 4.27 -5.73 -2.13
C GLY A 105 3.97 -5.38 -0.67
N PRO A 106 5.02 -5.06 0.12
CA PRO A 106 4.89 -4.78 1.55
C PRO A 106 4.08 -3.52 1.87
N GLY A 107 3.90 -2.62 0.89
CA GLY A 107 3.11 -1.40 1.07
C GLY A 107 1.60 -1.59 0.99
N VAL A 108 1.13 -2.74 0.56
CA VAL A 108 -0.30 -3.06 0.45
C VAL A 108 -0.89 -3.45 1.81
N VAL A 109 -2.16 -3.12 2.05
CA VAL A 109 -2.95 -3.69 3.13
C VAL A 109 -3.85 -4.78 2.55
N VAL A 110 -3.69 -6.00 3.02
CA VAL A 110 -4.27 -7.21 2.45
C VAL A 110 -5.48 -7.66 3.25
N ASN A 111 -6.63 -7.73 2.58
CA ASN A 111 -7.79 -8.44 3.09
C ASN A 111 -7.71 -9.90 2.60
N PRO A 112 -7.40 -10.88 3.50
CA PRO A 112 -7.19 -12.27 3.08
C PRO A 112 -8.45 -12.89 2.46
N GLU A 113 -9.62 -12.55 2.96
CA GLU A 113 -10.89 -13.07 2.44
C GLU A 113 -11.13 -12.60 1.00
N THR A 114 -10.90 -11.31 0.74
CA THR A 114 -11.02 -10.76 -0.63
C THR A 114 -9.99 -11.38 -1.55
N LEU A 115 -8.73 -11.52 -1.11
CA LEU A 115 -7.67 -12.12 -1.91
C LEU A 115 -7.97 -13.57 -2.28
N LEU A 116 -8.41 -14.37 -1.32
CA LEU A 116 -8.76 -15.78 -1.55
C LEU A 116 -9.97 -15.92 -2.49
N ARG A 117 -10.96 -15.03 -2.39
CA ARG A 117 -12.09 -14.98 -3.31
C ARG A 117 -11.65 -14.65 -4.74
N GLU A 118 -10.69 -13.73 -4.91
CA GLU A 118 -10.09 -13.46 -6.23
C GLU A 118 -9.34 -14.67 -6.75
N PHE A 119 -8.57 -15.37 -5.92
CA PHE A 119 -7.88 -16.60 -6.29
C PHE A 119 -8.85 -17.68 -6.78
N ASP A 120 -9.94 -17.89 -6.03
CA ASP A 120 -10.97 -18.86 -6.42
C ASP A 120 -11.62 -18.49 -7.76
N GLY A 121 -11.93 -17.20 -7.95
CA GLY A 121 -12.54 -16.71 -9.19
C GLY A 121 -11.60 -16.80 -10.41
N LEU A 122 -10.29 -16.54 -10.22
CA LEU A 122 -9.30 -16.68 -11.28
C LEU A 122 -9.06 -18.15 -11.63
N THR A 123 -8.92 -19.02 -10.62
CA THR A 123 -8.73 -20.47 -10.79
C THR A 123 -9.93 -21.09 -11.53
N ALA A 124 -11.15 -20.71 -11.16
CA ALA A 124 -12.38 -21.19 -11.83
C ALA A 124 -12.42 -20.82 -13.33
N ARG A 125 -11.65 -19.80 -13.73
CA ARG A 125 -11.51 -19.33 -15.13
C ARG A 125 -10.22 -19.85 -15.80
N GLY A 126 -9.52 -20.81 -15.18
CA GLY A 126 -8.31 -21.44 -15.71
C GLY A 126 -7.04 -20.61 -15.61
N ILE A 127 -7.04 -19.52 -14.80
CA ILE A 127 -5.85 -18.69 -14.57
C ILE A 127 -5.00 -19.33 -13.46
N ASP A 128 -3.72 -19.54 -13.75
CA ASP A 128 -2.77 -20.07 -12.79
C ASP A 128 -2.35 -18.99 -11.77
N ILE A 129 -2.78 -19.17 -10.53
CA ILE A 129 -2.44 -18.30 -9.40
C ILE A 129 -1.19 -18.75 -8.64
N SER A 130 -0.60 -19.91 -8.95
CA SER A 130 0.54 -20.48 -8.21
C SER A 130 1.77 -19.55 -8.22
N ARG A 131 1.85 -18.66 -9.20
CA ARG A 131 2.91 -17.65 -9.37
C ARG A 131 2.73 -16.40 -8.52
N VAL A 132 1.54 -16.14 -7.99
CA VAL A 132 1.27 -14.95 -7.18
C VAL A 132 2.13 -14.99 -5.92
N ARG A 133 2.78 -13.89 -5.60
CA ARG A 133 3.56 -13.72 -4.37
C ARG A 133 3.00 -12.58 -3.54
N VAL A 134 2.84 -12.84 -2.25
CA VAL A 134 2.33 -11.89 -1.26
C VAL A 134 3.43 -11.62 -0.25
N SER A 135 3.74 -10.35 -0.04
CA SER A 135 4.77 -9.96 0.91
C SER A 135 4.41 -10.40 2.33
N HIS A 136 5.31 -11.14 2.97
CA HIS A 136 5.21 -11.48 4.38
C HIS A 136 5.06 -10.24 5.27
N ALA A 137 5.63 -9.10 4.84
CA ALA A 137 5.61 -7.83 5.56
C ALA A 137 4.36 -6.95 5.30
N ALA A 138 3.48 -7.34 4.38
CA ALA A 138 2.23 -6.62 4.14
C ALA A 138 1.30 -6.69 5.36
N SER A 139 0.55 -5.61 5.63
CA SER A 139 -0.37 -5.57 6.77
C SER A 139 -1.69 -6.25 6.44
N LEU A 140 -2.31 -6.88 7.44
CA LEU A 140 -3.63 -7.52 7.30
C LEU A 140 -4.76 -6.54 7.58
N ILE A 141 -5.82 -6.65 6.80
CA ILE A 141 -7.13 -6.10 7.15
C ILE A 141 -7.92 -7.20 7.88
N LEU A 142 -8.38 -6.89 9.09
CA LEU A 142 -9.13 -7.79 9.96
C LEU A 142 -10.56 -7.25 10.17
N PRO A 143 -11.50 -8.06 10.66
CA PRO A 143 -12.90 -7.64 10.81
C PRO A 143 -13.09 -6.32 11.56
N TYR A 144 -12.32 -6.08 12.62
CA TYR A 144 -12.42 -4.84 13.38
C TYR A 144 -11.97 -3.59 12.59
N HIS A 145 -11.07 -3.72 11.61
CA HIS A 145 -10.71 -2.60 10.74
C HIS A 145 -11.91 -2.17 9.88
N ILE A 146 -12.65 -3.14 9.35
CA ILE A 146 -13.85 -2.89 8.54
C ILE A 146 -14.94 -2.25 9.40
N ALA A 147 -15.15 -2.76 10.62
CA ALA A 147 -16.11 -2.20 11.56
C ALA A 147 -15.76 -0.76 11.95
N LEU A 148 -14.49 -0.47 12.27
CA LEU A 148 -14.01 0.88 12.60
C LEU A 148 -14.15 1.85 11.44
N ASP A 149 -13.83 1.44 10.20
CA ASP A 149 -13.96 2.29 9.01
C ASP A 149 -15.41 2.72 8.82
N LYS A 150 -16.35 1.79 8.85
CA LYS A 150 -17.78 2.05 8.76
C LYS A 150 -18.30 2.91 9.91
N ALA A 151 -17.87 2.63 11.14
CA ALA A 151 -18.30 3.38 12.32
C ALA A 151 -17.84 4.84 12.27
N ARG A 152 -16.60 5.09 11.90
CA ARG A 152 -16.02 6.43 11.75
C ARG A 152 -16.75 7.23 10.66
N GLU A 153 -16.99 6.64 9.50
CA GLU A 153 -17.76 7.29 8.43
C GLU A 153 -19.20 7.61 8.87
N ALA A 154 -19.84 6.70 9.60
CA ALA A 154 -21.18 6.94 10.12
C ALA A 154 -21.21 8.09 11.14
N ALA A 155 -20.22 8.17 12.04
CA ALA A 155 -20.10 9.22 13.05
C ALA A 155 -19.87 10.62 12.46
N LEU A 156 -19.27 10.74 11.28
CA LEU A 156 -19.05 12.01 10.59
C LEU A 156 -20.33 12.61 9.96
N GLY A 157 -21.40 11.83 9.83
CA GLY A 157 -22.68 12.32 9.29
C GLY A 157 -22.54 12.99 7.92
N GLY A 158 -22.77 14.30 7.84
CA GLY A 158 -22.63 15.08 6.61
C GLY A 158 -21.19 15.44 6.22
N ALA A 159 -20.22 15.23 7.12
CA ALA A 159 -18.79 15.53 6.91
C ALA A 159 -17.98 14.27 6.51
N LYS A 160 -18.63 13.27 5.92
CA LYS A 160 -17.99 12.03 5.49
C LYS A 160 -16.81 12.29 4.57
N VAL A 161 -15.75 11.53 4.76
CA VAL A 161 -14.57 11.50 3.87
C VAL A 161 -14.88 10.74 2.57
N GLY A 162 -15.83 9.81 2.62
CA GLY A 162 -16.20 8.98 1.46
C GLY A 162 -15.33 7.74 1.34
N THR A 163 -14.97 7.12 2.47
CA THR A 163 -14.21 5.86 2.45
C THR A 163 -15.01 4.73 1.83
N THR A 164 -14.32 3.69 1.38
CA THR A 164 -14.97 2.50 0.82
C THR A 164 -15.58 1.57 1.87
N GLY A 165 -15.37 1.85 3.17
CA GLY A 165 -15.82 1.01 4.29
C GLY A 165 -15.13 -0.36 4.32
N ARG A 166 -13.94 -0.50 3.72
CA ARG A 166 -13.19 -1.77 3.62
C ARG A 166 -12.06 -1.91 4.64
N GLY A 167 -11.95 -0.98 5.58
CA GLY A 167 -10.95 -1.03 6.65
C GLY A 167 -9.54 -0.59 6.23
N ILE A 168 -9.39 0.07 5.08
CA ILE A 168 -8.09 0.49 4.55
C ILE A 168 -7.40 1.47 5.50
N GLY A 169 -8.09 2.57 5.86
CA GLY A 169 -7.57 3.59 6.77
C GLY A 169 -7.15 3.01 8.13
N PRO A 170 -8.03 2.32 8.85
CA PRO A 170 -7.69 1.68 10.12
C PRO A 170 -6.53 0.67 10.04
N ALA A 171 -6.37 -0.06 8.93
CA ALA A 171 -5.24 -0.97 8.75
C ALA A 171 -3.91 -0.22 8.56
N TYR A 172 -3.89 0.90 7.82
CA TYR A 172 -2.71 1.76 7.72
C TYR A 172 -2.40 2.48 9.05
N GLU A 173 -3.41 2.87 9.82
CA GLU A 173 -3.27 3.41 11.18
C GLU A 173 -2.54 2.40 12.07
N ASP A 174 -3.00 1.16 12.13
CA ASP A 174 -2.39 0.10 12.91
C ASP A 174 -0.96 -0.23 12.44
N ARG A 175 -0.72 -0.19 11.13
CA ARG A 175 0.63 -0.33 10.56
C ARG A 175 1.57 0.75 11.11
N SER A 176 1.15 2.01 11.09
CA SER A 176 1.94 3.15 11.56
C SER A 176 2.12 3.13 13.08
N ALA A 177 1.10 2.70 13.81
CA ALA A 177 1.14 2.48 15.27
C ALA A 177 1.96 1.23 15.66
N ARG A 178 2.29 0.36 14.70
CA ARG A 178 3.02 -0.91 14.90
C ARG A 178 2.26 -1.92 15.77
N THR A 179 0.92 -1.85 15.73
CA THR A 179 0.00 -2.73 16.46
C THR A 179 -0.66 -3.77 15.56
N GLY A 180 -0.69 -3.52 14.24
CA GLY A 180 -1.33 -4.38 13.27
C GLY A 180 -0.63 -5.73 13.06
N LEU A 181 -1.40 -6.71 12.61
CA LEU A 181 -0.89 -7.99 12.16
C LEU A 181 -0.38 -7.88 10.71
N ARG A 182 0.60 -8.71 10.39
CA ARG A 182 1.17 -8.86 9.05
C ARG A 182 0.82 -10.21 8.45
N VAL A 183 1.07 -10.34 7.16
CA VAL A 183 0.87 -11.61 6.43
C VAL A 183 1.70 -12.75 7.03
N GLU A 184 2.91 -12.49 7.53
CA GLU A 184 3.74 -13.46 8.22
C GLU A 184 3.07 -14.06 9.48
N ASP A 185 2.22 -13.29 10.17
CA ASP A 185 1.49 -13.75 11.34
C ASP A 185 0.47 -14.85 11.01
N LEU A 186 0.00 -14.94 9.76
CA LEU A 186 -0.86 -16.04 9.30
C LEU A 186 -0.19 -17.41 9.47
N LEU A 187 1.15 -17.45 9.47
CA LEU A 187 1.92 -18.68 9.57
C LEU A 187 2.35 -19.02 11.01
N ASN A 188 2.07 -18.13 11.97
CA ASN A 188 2.50 -18.28 13.36
C ASN A 188 1.35 -18.05 14.35
N PRO A 189 0.60 -19.10 14.70
CA PRO A 189 -0.55 -18.99 15.61
C PRO A 189 -0.22 -18.38 16.98
N THR A 190 0.99 -18.63 17.52
CA THR A 190 1.41 -18.08 18.80
C THR A 190 1.61 -16.57 18.73
N SER A 191 2.29 -16.09 17.69
CA SER A 191 2.45 -14.64 17.45
C SER A 191 1.10 -13.97 17.23
N THR A 192 0.24 -14.58 16.44
CA THR A 192 -1.12 -14.10 16.15
C THR A 192 -1.93 -13.93 17.43
N ALA A 193 -2.01 -14.96 18.29
CA ALA A 193 -2.76 -14.88 19.54
C ALA A 193 -2.25 -13.76 20.45
N ALA A 194 -0.94 -13.63 20.62
CA ALA A 194 -0.35 -12.58 21.45
C ALA A 194 -0.64 -11.16 20.91
N ARG A 195 -0.60 -10.97 19.58
CA ARG A 195 -0.93 -9.69 18.93
C ARG A 195 -2.42 -9.35 19.04
N LEU A 196 -3.31 -10.33 18.83
CA LEU A 196 -4.76 -10.14 18.98
C LEU A 196 -5.12 -9.76 20.41
N ALA A 197 -4.62 -10.51 21.41
CA ALA A 197 -4.84 -10.21 22.82
C ALA A 197 -4.43 -8.77 23.20
N ARG A 198 -3.38 -8.24 22.57
CA ARG A 198 -2.90 -6.87 22.78
C ARG A 198 -3.77 -5.83 22.05
N ALA A 199 -4.18 -6.10 20.81
CA ALA A 199 -4.88 -5.13 19.97
C ALA A 199 -6.38 -5.02 20.28
N LEU A 200 -7.07 -6.14 20.52
CA LEU A 200 -8.52 -6.19 20.60
C LEU A 200 -9.15 -5.35 21.73
N PRO A 201 -8.55 -5.22 22.94
CA PRO A 201 -9.13 -4.37 23.98
C PRO A 201 -9.30 -2.91 23.54
N GLU A 202 -8.30 -2.34 22.86
CA GLU A 202 -8.38 -0.98 22.31
C GLU A 202 -9.45 -0.87 21.22
N LYS A 203 -9.51 -1.86 20.30
CA LYS A 203 -10.48 -1.84 19.20
C LYS A 203 -11.92 -1.95 19.70
N ARG A 204 -12.18 -2.75 20.73
CA ARG A 204 -13.49 -2.80 21.42
C ARG A 204 -13.86 -1.46 22.03
N ALA A 205 -12.91 -0.82 22.74
CA ALA A 205 -13.15 0.48 23.35
C ALA A 205 -13.47 1.55 22.31
N LEU A 206 -12.76 1.56 21.17
CA LEU A 206 -13.00 2.50 20.07
C LEU A 206 -14.36 2.27 19.42
N LEU A 207 -14.75 1.03 19.12
CA LEU A 207 -16.07 0.71 18.55
C LEU A 207 -17.19 1.14 19.51
N HIS A 208 -17.06 0.80 20.78
CA HIS A 208 -18.03 1.21 21.81
C HIS A 208 -18.16 2.74 21.90
N ALA A 209 -17.03 3.48 21.87
CA ALA A 209 -17.03 4.95 21.87
C ALA A 209 -17.73 5.55 20.64
N LEU A 210 -17.72 4.84 19.52
CA LEU A 210 -18.42 5.20 18.27
C LEU A 210 -19.89 4.71 18.25
N GLY A 211 -20.39 4.14 19.35
CA GLY A 211 -21.75 3.65 19.47
C GLY A 211 -22.01 2.34 18.71
N VAL A 212 -20.95 1.60 18.38
CA VAL A 212 -21.05 0.31 17.68
C VAL A 212 -20.80 -0.83 18.65
N ASP A 213 -21.80 -1.67 18.83
CA ASP A 213 -21.70 -2.93 19.54
C ASP A 213 -21.69 -4.08 18.50
N ASP A 214 -20.47 -4.44 18.07
CA ASP A 214 -20.23 -5.54 17.14
C ASP A 214 -19.24 -6.55 17.77
N PRO A 215 -19.73 -7.45 18.62
CA PRO A 215 -18.91 -8.47 19.26
C PRO A 215 -18.19 -9.36 18.25
N ALA A 216 -18.80 -9.64 17.09
CA ALA A 216 -18.23 -10.52 16.06
C ALA A 216 -16.97 -9.91 15.45
N ALA A 217 -16.92 -8.57 15.28
CA ALA A 217 -15.76 -7.87 14.75
C ALA A 217 -14.53 -7.95 15.66
N THR A 218 -14.72 -8.28 16.95
CA THR A 218 -13.64 -8.34 17.96
C THR A 218 -13.61 -9.66 18.72
N ASP A 219 -14.26 -10.70 18.22
CA ASP A 219 -14.17 -12.06 18.78
C ASP A 219 -12.79 -12.65 18.47
N GLU A 220 -11.96 -12.71 19.50
CA GLU A 220 -10.58 -13.20 19.39
C GLU A 220 -10.51 -14.62 18.83
N ARG A 221 -11.40 -15.52 19.31
CA ARG A 221 -11.41 -16.91 18.89
C ARG A 221 -11.84 -17.06 17.43
N ALA A 222 -12.87 -16.33 17.03
CA ALA A 222 -13.36 -16.33 15.66
C ALA A 222 -12.29 -15.79 14.71
N ILE A 223 -11.67 -14.65 15.05
CA ILE A 223 -10.59 -14.05 14.26
C ILE A 223 -9.39 -14.97 14.17
N ALA A 224 -8.94 -15.58 15.27
CA ALA A 224 -7.83 -16.53 15.26
C ALA A 224 -8.12 -17.76 14.38
N THR A 225 -9.35 -18.27 14.40
CA THR A 225 -9.79 -19.38 13.55
C THR A 225 -9.75 -18.99 12.06
N GLN A 226 -10.23 -17.80 11.73
CA GLN A 226 -10.18 -17.29 10.36
C GLN A 226 -8.72 -17.11 9.88
N ILE A 227 -7.86 -16.53 10.72
CA ILE A 227 -6.44 -16.34 10.42
C ILE A 227 -5.75 -17.67 10.12
N ALA A 228 -6.02 -18.71 10.91
CA ALA A 228 -5.48 -20.05 10.69
C ALA A 228 -5.93 -20.61 9.32
N ALA A 229 -7.23 -20.51 9.01
CA ALA A 229 -7.77 -20.96 7.72
C ALA A 229 -7.17 -20.18 6.52
N TRP A 230 -7.00 -18.87 6.64
CA TRP A 230 -6.34 -18.06 5.63
C TRP A 230 -4.86 -18.45 5.49
N GLY A 231 -4.17 -18.70 6.60
CA GLY A 231 -2.77 -19.11 6.63
C GLY A 231 -2.52 -20.39 5.85
N GLU A 232 -3.35 -21.39 6.01
CA GLU A 232 -3.25 -22.66 5.28
C GLU A 232 -3.33 -22.43 3.74
N ARG A 233 -4.26 -21.62 3.30
CA ARG A 233 -4.47 -21.35 1.88
C ARG A 233 -3.41 -20.40 1.28
N LEU A 234 -2.97 -19.40 2.03
CA LEU A 234 -2.01 -18.39 1.55
C LEU A 234 -0.55 -18.80 1.71
N ARG A 235 -0.24 -19.82 2.53
CA ARG A 235 1.13 -20.31 2.78
C ARG A 235 2.00 -20.43 1.52
N PRO A 236 1.56 -21.06 0.41
CA PRO A 236 2.39 -21.23 -0.79
C PRO A 236 2.67 -19.89 -1.53
N HIS A 237 1.93 -18.85 -1.22
CA HIS A 237 2.07 -17.53 -1.86
C HIS A 237 2.90 -16.55 -1.05
N ILE A 238 3.09 -16.78 0.27
CA ILE A 238 3.80 -15.86 1.16
C ILE A 238 5.30 -15.93 0.88
N ALA A 239 5.92 -14.77 0.64
CA ALA A 239 7.32 -14.68 0.26
C ALA A 239 7.99 -13.40 0.78
N ASP A 240 9.33 -13.37 0.80
CA ASP A 240 10.08 -12.13 0.85
C ASP A 240 10.07 -11.49 -0.55
N THR A 241 9.11 -10.60 -0.75
CA THR A 241 8.95 -9.92 -2.03
C THR A 241 10.02 -8.86 -2.28
N ASN A 242 10.67 -8.33 -1.24
CA ASN A 242 11.78 -7.40 -1.40
C ASN A 242 12.99 -8.13 -2.01
N GLU A 243 13.31 -9.31 -1.48
CA GLU A 243 14.36 -10.14 -2.05
C GLU A 243 14.06 -10.54 -3.50
N LEU A 244 12.81 -10.94 -3.78
CA LEU A 244 12.37 -11.28 -5.13
C LEU A 244 12.56 -10.11 -6.10
N VAL A 245 12.08 -8.92 -5.74
CA VAL A 245 12.19 -7.71 -6.56
C VAL A 245 13.64 -7.33 -6.79
N GLN A 246 14.48 -7.34 -5.73
CA GLN A 246 15.89 -6.97 -5.86
C GLN A 246 16.68 -7.99 -6.70
N ARG A 247 16.37 -9.27 -6.62
CA ARG A 247 17.00 -10.30 -7.48
C ARG A 247 16.63 -10.09 -8.94
N ALA A 248 15.36 -9.86 -9.26
CA ALA A 248 14.90 -9.61 -10.62
C ALA A 248 15.58 -8.37 -11.23
N LEU A 249 15.67 -7.27 -10.46
CA LEU A 249 16.38 -6.06 -10.89
C LEU A 249 17.88 -6.31 -11.10
N ALA A 250 18.52 -7.09 -10.22
CA ALA A 250 19.94 -7.42 -10.34
C ALA A 250 20.25 -8.32 -11.55
N SER A 251 19.29 -9.14 -11.98
CA SER A 251 19.40 -9.94 -13.21
C SER A 251 19.07 -9.18 -14.49
N GLY A 252 18.71 -7.89 -14.37
CA GLY A 252 18.38 -7.03 -15.51
C GLY A 252 16.97 -7.21 -16.05
N GLU A 253 16.10 -7.87 -15.28
CA GLU A 253 14.69 -8.02 -15.63
C GLU A 253 13.94 -6.71 -15.47
N HIS A 254 13.01 -6.43 -16.37
CA HIS A 254 12.14 -5.26 -16.28
C HIS A 254 10.94 -5.57 -15.38
N LEU A 255 10.69 -4.69 -14.39
CA LEU A 255 9.56 -4.78 -13.48
C LEU A 255 8.60 -3.61 -13.67
N LEU A 256 7.31 -3.89 -13.55
CA LEU A 256 6.25 -2.89 -13.63
C LEU A 256 5.57 -2.73 -12.27
N PHE A 257 5.59 -1.51 -11.73
CA PHE A 257 4.92 -1.15 -10.49
C PHE A 257 3.55 -0.56 -10.78
N GLU A 258 2.52 -1.28 -10.38
CA GLU A 258 1.13 -0.93 -10.63
C GLU A 258 0.54 -0.16 -9.45
N GLY A 259 0.30 1.15 -9.62
CA GLY A 259 -0.35 1.99 -8.63
C GLY A 259 -1.86 1.78 -8.58
N ALA A 260 -2.45 2.01 -7.42
CA ALA A 260 -3.88 2.13 -7.22
C ALA A 260 -4.26 3.59 -6.97
N GLN A 261 -5.53 3.98 -7.14
CA GLN A 261 -6.03 5.35 -7.00
C GLN A 261 -5.29 6.34 -7.94
N GLY A 262 -5.11 7.60 -7.52
CA GLY A 262 -4.42 8.63 -8.30
C GLY A 262 -3.75 9.68 -7.41
N THR A 263 -2.92 10.52 -8.00
CA THR A 263 -2.07 11.50 -7.30
C THR A 263 -2.86 12.49 -6.45
N LEU A 264 -4.06 12.90 -6.88
CA LEU A 264 -4.92 13.80 -6.10
C LEU A 264 -5.53 13.14 -4.85
N LEU A 265 -5.40 11.81 -4.74
CA LEU A 265 -5.76 11.03 -3.55
C LEU A 265 -4.54 10.69 -2.66
N ASP A 266 -3.35 11.18 -2.97
CA ASP A 266 -2.16 10.93 -2.13
C ASP A 266 -2.31 11.53 -0.74
N LEU A 267 -1.94 10.76 0.29
CA LEU A 267 -2.07 11.17 1.69
C LEU A 267 -1.35 12.49 2.01
N SER A 268 -0.19 12.73 1.40
CA SER A 268 0.64 13.91 1.66
C SER A 268 0.49 15.02 0.64
N HIS A 269 0.19 14.68 -0.62
CA HIS A 269 0.20 15.61 -1.76
C HIS A 269 -1.18 15.80 -2.39
N GLY A 270 -2.19 15.03 -1.96
CA GLY A 270 -3.55 15.09 -2.48
C GLY A 270 -4.43 16.13 -1.83
N SER A 271 -5.73 16.04 -2.10
CA SER A 271 -6.79 16.95 -1.62
C SER A 271 -7.24 16.61 -0.19
N TYR A 272 -6.32 16.64 0.77
CA TYR A 272 -6.61 16.34 2.17
C TYR A 272 -7.81 17.18 2.69
N PRO A 273 -8.78 16.60 3.44
CA PRO A 273 -8.80 15.23 3.98
C PRO A 273 -9.38 14.16 3.03
N TYR A 274 -9.79 14.51 1.81
CA TYR A 274 -10.42 13.61 0.85
C TYR A 274 -9.37 12.82 0.05
N VAL A 275 -8.61 11.99 0.77
CA VAL A 275 -7.45 11.23 0.25
C VAL A 275 -7.51 9.77 0.67
N THR A 276 -6.71 8.93 0.04
CA THR A 276 -6.44 7.56 0.52
C THR A 276 -5.41 7.58 1.64
N SER A 277 -5.33 6.51 2.42
CA SER A 277 -4.36 6.38 3.51
C SER A 277 -2.97 5.88 3.04
N SER A 278 -2.66 6.03 1.76
CA SER A 278 -1.42 5.56 1.16
C SER A 278 -0.84 6.56 0.16
N HIS A 279 0.30 6.23 -0.45
CA HIS A 279 0.99 7.07 -1.42
C HIS A 279 0.90 6.48 -2.84
N PRO A 280 -0.11 6.85 -3.65
CA PRO A 280 -0.27 6.41 -5.04
C PRO A 280 0.72 7.04 -6.02
N ILE A 281 1.51 8.02 -5.61
CA ILE A 281 2.56 8.65 -6.42
C ILE A 281 3.74 7.70 -6.68
N ALA A 282 4.58 7.98 -7.66
CA ALA A 282 5.73 7.14 -8.00
C ALA A 282 6.69 6.89 -6.82
N GLY A 283 6.89 7.91 -5.96
CA GLY A 283 7.66 7.76 -4.72
C GLY A 283 7.14 6.68 -3.77
N GLY A 284 5.84 6.37 -3.82
CA GLY A 284 5.25 5.26 -3.06
C GLY A 284 5.79 3.88 -3.46
N ALA A 285 6.22 3.71 -4.71
CA ALA A 285 6.80 2.47 -5.19
C ALA A 285 8.13 2.13 -4.48
N THR A 286 8.87 3.13 -4.03
CA THR A 286 10.14 2.92 -3.33
C THR A 286 9.91 2.28 -1.97
N THR A 287 8.99 2.80 -1.18
CA THR A 287 8.69 2.30 0.16
C THR A 287 7.76 1.10 0.17
N GLY A 288 6.82 1.06 -0.77
CA GLY A 288 5.80 0.02 -0.84
C GLY A 288 6.14 -1.16 -1.76
N GLY A 289 7.11 -0.99 -2.64
CA GLY A 289 7.57 -2.00 -3.59
C GLY A 289 8.99 -2.52 -3.34
N GLY A 290 9.74 -1.85 -2.45
CA GLY A 290 11.08 -2.29 -2.08
C GLY A 290 12.17 -1.96 -3.10
N ILE A 291 12.05 -0.81 -3.83
CA ILE A 291 13.04 -0.36 -4.81
C ILE A 291 13.64 0.98 -4.43
N ALA A 292 14.86 1.24 -4.89
CA ALA A 292 15.48 2.55 -4.73
C ALA A 292 14.94 3.56 -5.76
N PRO A 293 14.89 4.88 -5.44
CA PRO A 293 14.44 5.89 -6.39
C PRO A 293 15.19 5.90 -7.72
N LEU A 294 16.51 5.58 -7.68
CA LEU A 294 17.36 5.53 -8.86
C LEU A 294 17.13 4.30 -9.77
N GLN A 295 16.27 3.37 -9.36
CA GLN A 295 15.90 2.19 -10.15
C GLN A 295 14.62 2.43 -10.98
N ILE A 296 13.98 3.56 -10.79
CA ILE A 296 12.75 3.94 -11.51
C ILE A 296 13.13 4.75 -12.76
N ASP A 297 12.59 4.29 -13.91
CA ASP A 297 12.67 5.00 -15.20
C ASP A 297 11.43 5.86 -15.41
#